data_6ee4c9d99baebeae0a9d99f2d4526027
#
_entry.id   6ee4c9d99baebeae0a9d99f2d4526027
#
_cell.length_a   1.000
_cell.length_b   1.000
_cell.length_c   1.000
_cell.angle_alpha   90.00
_cell.angle_beta   90.00
_cell.angle_gamma   90.00
#
_symmetry.space_group_name_H-M   'P 1'
#
loop_
_entity.id
_entity.type
_entity.pdbx_description
1 polymer ?
#
loop_
_entity_poly.entity_id
_entity_poly.type
_entity_poly.pdbx_seq_one_letter_code
_entity_poly.pdbx_strand_id
1 'polypeptide(L)'
;MNIKATIFGLFVFFISGQIVLAQSTDLEKEITELSQQKWQWMADKDADKLAELFHDKAKFVHMGGTWGKDREVDIIRNGFIHYKKADVHEVMVEVLNDNTVILWNQITLLAVVGDNEVTTPFMVTEVYVKQNDRWKLADLTFSKLLTRD
;
A
#
# COMPACT_ATOMS: atom_id res chain seq x y z
N MET A 1 56.26 -35.60 -26.58
CA MET A 1 55.06 -35.98 -25.81
C MET A 1 54.44 -34.66 -25.33
N ASN A 2 53.46 -34.11 -26.06
CA ASN A 2 52.88 -32.81 -25.78
C ASN A 2 51.57 -32.95 -25.06
N ILE A 3 51.54 -32.55 -23.79
CA ILE A 3 50.34 -32.51 -22.97
C ILE A 3 49.72 -31.12 -23.19
N LYS A 4 48.61 -31.06 -23.95
CA LYS A 4 47.75 -29.88 -24.03
C LYS A 4 46.82 -29.87 -22.84
N ALA A 5 47.10 -29.03 -21.87
CA ALA A 5 46.15 -28.76 -20.78
C ALA A 5 45.05 -27.83 -21.31
N THR A 6 43.85 -28.37 -21.40
CA THR A 6 42.63 -27.62 -21.69
C THR A 6 42.12 -27.01 -20.40
N ILE A 7 42.31 -25.70 -20.27
CA ILE A 7 41.69 -24.92 -19.16
C ILE A 7 40.21 -24.71 -19.55
N PHE A 8 39.33 -25.49 -18.91
CA PHE A 8 37.87 -25.27 -18.99
C PHE A 8 37.51 -24.21 -17.93
N GLY A 9 37.40 -22.98 -18.39
CA GLY A 9 37.05 -21.85 -17.52
C GLY A 9 35.62 -21.99 -17.00
N LEU A 10 35.52 -22.05 -15.70
CA LEU A 10 34.26 -22.01 -14.95
C LEU A 10 33.68 -20.58 -15.01
N PHE A 11 32.77 -20.34 -15.95
CA PHE A 11 32.01 -19.09 -16.03
C PHE A 11 30.58 -19.39 -15.65
N VAL A 12 30.31 -19.54 -14.35
CA VAL A 12 28.95 -19.67 -13.82
C VAL A 12 28.82 -18.84 -12.55
N PHE A 13 27.74 -18.06 -12.49
CA PHE A 13 27.16 -17.36 -11.34
C PHE A 13 27.55 -15.91 -11.07
N PHE A 14 26.86 -14.98 -11.77
CA PHE A 14 26.51 -13.67 -11.22
C PHE A 14 25.20 -13.11 -11.82
N ILE A 15 24.17 -13.93 -12.00
CA ILE A 15 22.87 -13.45 -12.56
C ILE A 15 21.77 -13.37 -11.52
N SER A 16 21.88 -14.06 -10.37
CA SER A 16 20.77 -14.15 -9.42
C SER A 16 20.51 -12.90 -8.57
N GLY A 17 21.52 -12.07 -8.31
CA GLY A 17 21.33 -10.87 -7.48
C GLY A 17 20.60 -9.71 -8.17
N GLN A 18 20.77 -9.56 -9.47
CA GLN A 18 20.14 -8.46 -10.22
C GLN A 18 18.65 -8.69 -10.49
N ILE A 19 18.24 -9.94 -10.64
CA ILE A 19 16.82 -10.30 -10.87
C ILE A 19 16.00 -9.99 -9.62
N VAL A 20 16.50 -10.31 -8.44
CA VAL A 20 15.79 -10.07 -7.16
C VAL A 20 15.62 -8.57 -6.89
N LEU A 21 16.64 -7.75 -7.14
CA LEU A 21 16.56 -6.30 -6.96
C LEU A 21 15.60 -5.63 -7.95
N ALA A 22 15.59 -6.07 -9.21
CA ALA A 22 14.67 -5.56 -10.22
C ALA A 22 13.20 -5.91 -9.88
N GLN A 23 12.95 -7.12 -9.41
CA GLN A 23 11.62 -7.57 -9.01
C GLN A 23 11.10 -6.82 -7.77
N SER A 24 11.97 -6.51 -6.78
CA SER A 24 11.61 -5.70 -5.61
C SER A 24 11.17 -4.29 -6.02
N THR A 25 11.93 -3.62 -6.88
CA THR A 25 11.61 -2.26 -7.34
C THR A 25 10.33 -2.19 -8.16
N ASP A 26 10.03 -3.21 -8.98
CA ASP A 26 8.80 -3.28 -9.75
C ASP A 26 7.58 -3.48 -8.84
N LEU A 27 7.72 -4.31 -7.79
CA LEU A 27 6.67 -4.55 -6.81
C LEU A 27 6.42 -3.32 -5.93
N GLU A 28 7.46 -2.62 -5.50
CA GLU A 28 7.34 -1.36 -4.76
C GLU A 28 6.56 -0.31 -5.58
N LYS A 29 6.85 -0.22 -6.87
CA LYS A 29 6.15 0.67 -7.79
C LYS A 29 4.69 0.26 -7.95
N GLU A 30 4.39 -1.03 -8.18
CA GLU A 30 3.02 -1.56 -8.30
C GLU A 30 2.17 -1.21 -7.08
N ILE A 31 2.70 -1.43 -5.86
CA ILE A 31 1.98 -1.15 -4.62
C ILE A 31 1.82 0.36 -4.38
N THR A 32 2.82 1.17 -4.75
CA THR A 32 2.71 2.63 -4.67
C THR A 32 1.62 3.16 -5.58
N GLU A 33 1.54 2.68 -6.83
CA GLU A 33 0.49 3.06 -7.78
C GLU A 33 -0.89 2.59 -7.30
N LEU A 34 -0.99 1.40 -6.71
CA LEU A 34 -2.24 0.88 -6.15
C LEU A 34 -2.71 1.72 -4.95
N SER A 35 -1.81 2.15 -4.08
CA SER A 35 -2.11 3.06 -2.96
C SER A 35 -2.62 4.41 -3.45
N GLN A 36 -1.99 4.99 -4.48
CA GLN A 36 -2.46 6.24 -5.10
C GLN A 36 -3.86 6.08 -5.69
N GLN A 37 -4.10 4.98 -6.38
CA GLN A 37 -5.41 4.65 -6.94
C GLN A 37 -6.48 4.48 -5.86
N LYS A 38 -6.14 3.83 -4.75
CA LYS A 38 -7.03 3.71 -3.57
C LYS A 38 -7.45 5.07 -3.05
N TRP A 39 -6.52 6.02 -2.88
CA TRP A 39 -6.85 7.38 -2.43
C TRP A 39 -7.81 8.08 -3.40
N GLN A 40 -7.62 7.89 -4.71
CA GLN A 40 -8.55 8.42 -5.71
C GLN A 40 -9.93 7.79 -5.59
N TRP A 41 -10.03 6.46 -5.46
CA TRP A 41 -11.32 5.78 -5.26
C TRP A 41 -12.01 6.22 -3.97
N MET A 42 -11.26 6.49 -2.90
CA MET A 42 -11.80 7.05 -1.66
C MET A 42 -12.37 8.46 -1.88
N ALA A 43 -11.66 9.30 -2.63
CA ALA A 43 -12.11 10.65 -2.96
C ALA A 43 -13.38 10.65 -3.83
N ASP A 44 -13.44 9.74 -4.79
CA ASP A 44 -14.58 9.57 -5.70
C ASP A 44 -15.76 8.81 -5.05
N LYS A 45 -15.56 8.27 -3.84
CA LYS A 45 -16.50 7.35 -3.16
C LYS A 45 -16.84 6.11 -4.00
N ASP A 46 -15.87 5.62 -4.78
CA ASP A 46 -16.01 4.39 -5.57
C ASP A 46 -15.92 3.15 -4.65
N ALA A 47 -17.00 2.97 -3.89
CA ALA A 47 -17.10 1.93 -2.87
C ALA A 47 -17.00 0.51 -3.45
N ASP A 48 -17.36 0.33 -4.72
CA ASP A 48 -17.32 -0.98 -5.37
C ASP A 48 -15.88 -1.39 -5.69
N LYS A 49 -15.05 -0.49 -6.24
CA LYS A 49 -13.61 -0.75 -6.42
C LYS A 49 -12.89 -0.95 -5.09
N LEU A 50 -13.24 -0.18 -4.08
CA LEU A 50 -12.67 -0.35 -2.73
C LEU A 50 -13.09 -1.70 -2.12
N ALA A 51 -14.33 -2.14 -2.31
CA ALA A 51 -14.78 -3.47 -1.88
C ALA A 51 -14.00 -4.61 -2.58
N GLU A 52 -13.63 -4.41 -3.85
CA GLU A 52 -12.75 -5.35 -4.55
C GLU A 52 -11.32 -5.33 -4.03
N LEU A 53 -10.77 -4.15 -3.71
CA LEU A 53 -9.42 -4.00 -3.18
C LEU A 53 -9.30 -4.56 -1.76
N PHE A 54 -10.28 -4.31 -0.90
CA PHE A 54 -10.21 -4.68 0.50
C PHE A 54 -10.28 -6.20 0.70
N HIS A 55 -9.34 -6.73 1.48
CA HIS A 55 -9.38 -8.13 1.91
C HIS A 55 -10.58 -8.36 2.82
N ASP A 56 -11.21 -9.55 2.79
CA ASP A 56 -12.41 -9.84 3.59
C ASP A 56 -12.19 -9.74 5.11
N LYS A 57 -10.94 -9.93 5.55
CA LYS A 57 -10.54 -9.77 6.96
C LYS A 57 -9.86 -8.43 7.24
N ALA A 58 -9.93 -7.47 6.30
CA ALA A 58 -9.29 -6.17 6.47
C ALA A 58 -9.70 -5.47 7.76
N LYS A 59 -8.76 -4.71 8.32
CA LYS A 59 -8.99 -3.80 9.44
C LYS A 59 -8.68 -2.38 9.04
N PHE A 60 -9.53 -1.48 9.51
CA PHE A 60 -9.41 -0.04 9.32
C PHE A 60 -9.36 0.60 10.69
N VAL A 61 -8.20 1.16 11.03
CA VAL A 61 -7.93 1.76 12.34
C VAL A 61 -7.94 3.28 12.18
N HIS A 62 -8.98 3.89 12.70
CA HIS A 62 -9.17 5.34 12.71
C HIS A 62 -8.99 5.89 14.13
N MET A 63 -8.82 7.21 14.28
CA MET A 63 -8.73 7.86 15.58
C MET A 63 -9.97 7.59 16.48
N GLY A 64 -11.13 7.41 15.87
CA GLY A 64 -12.40 7.21 16.58
C GLY A 64 -12.81 5.74 16.75
N GLY A 65 -12.07 4.79 16.19
CA GLY A 65 -12.41 3.36 16.31
C GLY A 65 -11.79 2.48 15.26
N THR A 66 -12.06 1.17 15.38
CA THR A 66 -11.55 0.15 14.46
C THR A 66 -12.72 -0.71 13.98
N TRP A 67 -12.75 -1.00 12.68
CA TRP A 67 -13.80 -1.82 12.08
C TRP A 67 -13.28 -2.64 10.88
N GLY A 68 -14.17 -3.47 10.35
CA GLY A 68 -13.88 -4.33 9.20
C GLY A 68 -14.32 -3.73 7.87
N LYS A 69 -14.08 -4.49 6.79
CA LYS A 69 -14.35 -4.15 5.40
C LYS A 69 -15.76 -3.62 5.15
N ASP A 70 -16.79 -4.37 5.55
CA ASP A 70 -18.18 -4.03 5.21
C ASP A 70 -18.55 -2.66 5.74
N ARG A 71 -18.15 -2.36 6.99
CA ARG A 71 -18.40 -1.06 7.60
C ARG A 71 -17.63 0.07 6.92
N GLU A 72 -16.37 -0.17 6.53
CA GLU A 72 -15.58 0.85 5.81
C GLU A 72 -16.18 1.17 4.45
N VAL A 73 -16.57 0.14 3.70
CA VAL A 73 -17.24 0.29 2.40
C VAL A 73 -18.55 1.08 2.54
N ASP A 74 -19.35 0.78 3.57
CA ASP A 74 -20.60 1.49 3.84
C ASP A 74 -20.36 2.95 4.24
N ILE A 75 -19.38 3.22 5.08
CA ILE A 75 -18.99 4.58 5.50
C ILE A 75 -18.61 5.42 4.27
N ILE A 76 -17.82 4.87 3.36
CA ILE A 76 -17.39 5.58 2.15
C ILE A 76 -18.59 5.77 1.19
N ARG A 77 -19.38 4.72 0.95
CA ARG A 77 -20.56 4.77 0.07
C ARG A 77 -21.56 5.82 0.51
N ASN A 78 -21.86 5.88 1.82
CA ASN A 78 -22.79 6.82 2.40
C ASN A 78 -22.19 8.20 2.64
N GLY A 79 -20.86 8.35 2.53
CA GLY A 79 -20.15 9.59 2.72
C GLY A 79 -20.09 10.08 4.18
N PHE A 80 -20.32 9.19 5.17
CA PHE A 80 -20.16 9.54 6.59
C PHE A 80 -18.72 9.97 6.90
N ILE A 81 -17.73 9.32 6.26
CA ILE A 81 -16.39 9.84 6.10
C ILE A 81 -16.15 9.98 4.59
N HIS A 82 -15.96 11.20 4.11
CA HIS A 82 -15.57 11.46 2.74
C HIS A 82 -14.11 11.91 2.69
N TYR A 83 -13.24 11.06 2.21
CA TYR A 83 -11.80 11.32 2.04
C TYR A 83 -11.56 12.16 0.79
N LYS A 84 -11.85 13.46 0.86
CA LYS A 84 -11.89 14.37 -0.32
C LYS A 84 -10.55 14.46 -1.05
N LYS A 85 -9.45 14.48 -0.32
CA LYS A 85 -8.11 14.61 -0.88
C LYS A 85 -7.05 14.13 0.10
N ALA A 86 -6.16 13.27 -0.36
CA ALA A 86 -4.94 12.91 0.34
C ALA A 86 -3.73 13.51 -0.39
N ASP A 87 -3.13 14.56 0.16
CA ASP A 87 -1.86 15.10 -0.32
C ASP A 87 -0.73 14.23 0.24
N VAL A 88 -0.15 13.39 -0.61
CA VAL A 88 0.92 12.47 -0.23
C VAL A 88 2.26 13.19 -0.31
N HIS A 89 3.00 13.25 0.80
CA HIS A 89 4.29 13.93 0.93
C HIS A 89 5.48 12.97 0.83
N GLU A 90 5.32 11.77 1.41
CA GLU A 90 6.36 10.76 1.46
C GLU A 90 5.73 9.37 1.37
N VAL A 91 6.40 8.46 0.67
CA VAL A 91 6.02 7.04 0.58
C VAL A 91 7.23 6.19 0.90
N MET A 92 7.06 5.23 1.79
CA MET A 92 8.03 4.18 2.08
C MET A 92 7.37 2.83 1.82
N VAL A 93 8.06 1.92 1.16
CA VAL A 93 7.55 0.59 0.85
C VAL A 93 8.56 -0.45 1.33
N GLU A 94 8.08 -1.48 1.99
CA GLU A 94 8.87 -2.63 2.43
C GLU A 94 8.24 -3.91 1.90
N VAL A 95 8.95 -4.59 1.03
CA VAL A 95 8.55 -5.90 0.50
C VAL A 95 9.02 -6.98 1.47
N LEU A 96 8.11 -7.54 2.25
CA LEU A 96 8.45 -8.59 3.22
C LEU A 96 8.67 -9.94 2.55
N ASN A 97 7.88 -10.23 1.52
CA ASN A 97 7.98 -11.42 0.68
C ASN A 97 7.09 -11.24 -0.57
N ASP A 98 7.04 -12.23 -1.46
CA ASP A 98 6.29 -12.21 -2.72
C ASP A 98 4.77 -12.00 -2.55
N ASN A 99 4.25 -12.14 -1.34
CA ASN A 99 2.82 -12.08 -1.04
C ASN A 99 2.44 -11.03 0.01
N THR A 100 3.42 -10.28 0.55
CA THR A 100 3.16 -9.32 1.63
C THR A 100 4.05 -8.09 1.48
N VAL A 101 3.42 -6.93 1.41
CA VAL A 101 4.06 -5.63 1.32
C VAL A 101 3.44 -4.69 2.34
N ILE A 102 4.28 -3.89 2.99
CA ILE A 102 3.85 -2.79 3.85
C ILE A 102 4.21 -1.48 3.16
N LEU A 103 3.25 -0.56 3.13
CA LEU A 103 3.46 0.79 2.64
C LEU A 103 3.10 1.78 3.75
N TRP A 104 3.97 2.76 3.97
CA TRP A 104 3.67 3.92 4.80
C TRP A 104 3.63 5.14 3.92
N ASN A 105 2.60 5.95 4.10
CA ASN A 105 2.55 7.25 3.46
C ASN A 105 2.29 8.36 4.49
N GLN A 106 3.12 9.38 4.45
CA GLN A 106 2.87 10.62 5.17
C GLN A 106 1.96 11.48 4.30
N ILE A 107 0.78 11.80 4.82
CA ILE A 107 -0.23 12.56 4.07
C ILE A 107 -0.75 13.76 4.86
N THR A 108 -1.30 14.72 4.14
CA THR A 108 -2.27 15.66 4.68
C THR A 108 -3.64 15.30 4.09
N LEU A 109 -4.54 14.84 4.96
CA LEU A 109 -5.87 14.41 4.56
C LEU A 109 -6.90 15.51 4.76
N LEU A 110 -7.56 15.93 3.68
CA LEU A 110 -8.79 16.71 3.71
C LEU A 110 -9.97 15.73 3.69
N ALA A 111 -10.76 15.72 4.73
CA ALA A 111 -11.93 14.86 4.82
C ALA A 111 -13.15 15.60 5.37
N VAL A 112 -14.34 15.09 5.04
CA VAL A 112 -15.58 15.43 5.75
C VAL A 112 -15.93 14.27 6.66
N VAL A 113 -16.15 14.54 7.94
CA VAL A 113 -16.54 13.55 8.94
C VAL A 113 -17.88 13.99 9.55
N GLY A 114 -18.95 13.28 9.21
CA GLY A 114 -20.29 13.80 9.43
C GLY A 114 -20.52 15.09 8.67
N ASP A 115 -20.77 16.19 9.36
CA ASP A 115 -20.98 17.52 8.75
C ASP A 115 -19.74 18.44 8.82
N ASN A 116 -18.61 17.93 9.33
CA ASN A 116 -17.41 18.72 9.57
C ASN A 116 -16.31 18.44 8.55
N GLU A 117 -15.84 19.47 7.86
CA GLU A 117 -14.62 19.38 7.06
C GLU A 117 -13.40 19.58 7.94
N VAL A 118 -12.46 18.64 7.85
CA VAL A 118 -11.23 18.61 8.66
C VAL A 118 -10.01 18.36 7.80
N THR A 119 -8.90 18.98 8.15
CA THR A 119 -7.60 18.73 7.54
C THR A 119 -6.66 18.21 8.61
N THR A 120 -6.10 17.02 8.42
CA THR A 120 -5.27 16.36 9.43
C THR A 120 -4.05 15.71 8.80
N PRO A 121 -2.84 15.94 9.35
CA PRO A 121 -1.64 15.21 8.94
C PRO A 121 -1.62 13.81 9.58
N PHE A 122 -1.30 12.81 8.77
CA PHE A 122 -1.18 11.40 9.20
C PHE A 122 0.08 10.74 8.66
N MET A 123 0.60 9.79 9.42
CA MET A 123 1.30 8.65 8.90
C MET A 123 0.27 7.53 8.74
N VAL A 124 0.08 7.06 7.52
CA VAL A 124 -0.86 5.97 7.21
C VAL A 124 -0.06 4.72 6.90
N THR A 125 -0.38 3.64 7.60
CA THR A 125 0.17 2.32 7.35
C THR A 125 -0.83 1.50 6.53
N GLU A 126 -0.37 0.89 5.47
CA GLU A 126 -1.13 0.03 4.58
C GLU A 126 -0.43 -1.33 4.49
N VAL A 127 -1.16 -2.41 4.75
CA VAL A 127 -0.65 -3.77 4.56
C VAL A 127 -1.35 -4.41 3.38
N TYR A 128 -0.58 -4.74 2.37
CA TYR A 128 -1.06 -5.46 1.19
C TYR A 128 -0.69 -6.92 1.25
N VAL A 129 -1.64 -7.78 0.92
CA VAL A 129 -1.43 -9.24 0.80
C VAL A 129 -1.89 -9.73 -0.57
N LYS A 130 -1.16 -10.66 -1.14
CA LYS A 130 -1.51 -11.25 -2.44
C LYS A 130 -2.45 -12.44 -2.23
N GLN A 131 -3.61 -12.40 -2.88
CA GLN A 131 -4.62 -13.45 -2.85
C GLN A 131 -5.12 -13.73 -4.26
N ASN A 132 -4.99 -14.95 -4.74
CA ASN A 132 -5.38 -15.35 -6.10
C ASN A 132 -4.75 -14.43 -7.17
N ASP A 133 -3.44 -14.19 -7.06
CA ASP A 133 -2.64 -13.31 -7.93
C ASP A 133 -3.09 -11.84 -7.98
N ARG A 134 -3.88 -11.39 -7.02
CA ARG A 134 -4.31 -9.99 -6.88
C ARG A 134 -3.94 -9.45 -5.52
N TRP A 135 -3.47 -8.21 -5.49
CA TRP A 135 -3.20 -7.50 -4.25
C TRP A 135 -4.50 -7.08 -3.57
N LYS A 136 -4.56 -7.30 -2.26
CA LYS A 136 -5.65 -6.93 -1.37
C LYS A 136 -5.11 -6.10 -0.22
N LEU A 137 -5.81 -5.03 0.14
CA LEU A 137 -5.50 -4.24 1.33
C LEU A 137 -6.05 -4.96 2.56
N ALA A 138 -5.17 -5.38 3.46
CA ALA A 138 -5.50 -6.14 4.67
C ALA A 138 -5.55 -5.27 5.92
N ASP A 139 -4.84 -4.15 5.93
CA ASP A 139 -4.87 -3.17 7.03
C ASP A 139 -4.68 -1.76 6.50
N LEU A 140 -5.42 -0.82 7.08
CA LEU A 140 -5.27 0.61 6.89
C LEU A 140 -5.35 1.30 8.24
N THR A 141 -4.21 1.81 8.71
CA THR A 141 -4.10 2.44 10.03
C THR A 141 -3.68 3.89 9.93
N PHE A 142 -4.45 4.79 10.54
CA PHE A 142 -4.20 6.23 10.59
C PHE A 142 -3.54 6.62 11.92
N SER A 143 -2.29 7.07 11.86
CA SER A 143 -1.56 7.63 13.00
C SER A 143 -1.44 9.14 12.82
N LYS A 144 -2.17 9.92 13.64
CA LYS A 144 -2.13 11.38 13.59
C LYS A 144 -0.74 11.88 13.94
N LEU A 145 -0.16 12.72 13.08
CA LEU A 145 1.11 13.38 13.34
C LEU A 145 0.89 14.63 14.20
N LEU A 146 1.81 14.83 15.13
CA LEU A 146 1.84 16.07 15.93
C LEU A 146 2.48 17.16 15.07
N THR A 147 1.75 18.24 14.82
CA THR A 147 2.33 19.48 14.29
C THR A 147 3.06 20.16 15.45
N ARG A 148 4.36 20.40 15.28
CA ARG A 148 5.06 21.32 16.19
C ARG A 148 4.69 22.73 15.74
N ASP A 149 4.00 23.45 16.61
CA ASP A 149 3.77 24.88 16.49
C ASP A 149 5.10 25.65 16.58
#